data_992d831ce5288355e1ee6109b7ee7661
#
_entry.id   992d831ce5288355e1ee6109b7ee7661
#
_cell.length_a   1.000
_cell.length_b   1.000
_cell.length_c   1.000
_cell.angle_alpha   90.00
_cell.angle_beta   90.00
_cell.angle_gamma   90.00
#
_symmetry.space_group_name_H-M   'P 1'
#
loop_
_entity.id
_entity.type
_entity.pdbx_description
1 polymer ?
#
loop_
_entity_poly.entity_id
_entity_poly.type
_entity_poly.pdbx_seq_one_letter_code
_entity_poly.pdbx_strand_id
1 'polypeptide(L)'
;MSFGIGIYPGDESFLRLNRIISQDAYSPELLVLEQDCLMCHFGSREDIEAEDRAVMKQLGLRFRGANQWIYFRSMVPGQFPWYLDADQAELLTSALQNLFMLCVCYMEGKLEVDFEAGKTLARWYDQETEMWFNGVIPMPAPELDRSLVLQDELLLARLKRKKKTGVRLELDSFYLPVPIQEDKLTPPAGIHMALLVDKDSGVILDQSTDGPDMPAVAAAPSMLVNSMEE
;
A
#
# COMPACT_ATOMS: atom_id res chain seq x y z
N MET A 1 15.48 -8.03 -11.18
CA MET A 1 15.11 -7.86 -9.74
C MET A 1 15.56 -6.47 -9.38
N SER A 2 14.64 -5.56 -9.12
CA SER A 2 14.96 -4.21 -8.66
C SER A 2 15.09 -4.22 -7.15
N PHE A 3 16.07 -3.52 -6.63
CA PHE A 3 16.24 -3.31 -5.19
C PHE A 3 15.65 -1.95 -4.84
N GLY A 4 15.15 -1.79 -3.62
CA GLY A 4 14.61 -0.52 -3.18
C GLY A 4 14.47 -0.44 -1.67
N ILE A 5 14.23 0.78 -1.20
CA ILE A 5 13.87 1.09 0.17
C ILE A 5 12.46 1.67 0.13
N GLY A 6 11.52 1.03 0.81
CA GLY A 6 10.15 1.50 0.96
C GLY A 6 9.96 2.18 2.31
N ILE A 7 9.34 3.35 2.30
CA ILE A 7 8.92 4.08 3.49
C ILE A 7 7.40 4.02 3.55
N TYR A 8 6.87 3.44 4.60
CA TYR A 8 5.43 3.26 4.85
C TYR A 8 4.98 4.25 5.93
N PRO A 9 4.38 5.39 5.55
CA PRO A 9 4.03 6.44 6.49
C PRO A 9 2.81 6.08 7.34
N GLY A 10 2.99 6.03 8.65
CA GLY A 10 1.91 5.78 9.61
C GLY A 10 1.43 4.32 9.70
N ASP A 11 0.45 4.10 10.57
CA ASP A 11 -0.02 2.75 10.91
C ASP A 11 -0.80 2.10 9.76
N GLU A 12 -1.56 2.87 9.00
CA GLU A 12 -2.38 2.35 7.90
C GLU A 12 -1.53 1.78 6.77
N SER A 13 -0.52 2.52 6.32
CA SER A 13 0.43 2.07 5.29
C SER A 13 1.21 0.84 5.75
N PHE A 14 1.60 0.80 7.03
CA PHE A 14 2.27 -0.36 7.61
C PHE A 14 1.36 -1.59 7.69
N LEU A 15 0.08 -1.41 8.01
CA LEU A 15 -0.92 -2.49 7.97
C LEU A 15 -1.13 -3.05 6.57
N ARG A 16 -1.13 -2.18 5.55
CA ARG A 16 -1.20 -2.60 4.15
C ARG A 16 0.00 -3.45 3.78
N LEU A 17 1.20 -3.03 4.15
CA LEU A 17 2.43 -3.83 3.96
C LEU A 17 2.29 -5.22 4.59
N ASN A 18 1.86 -5.30 5.85
CA ASN A 18 1.70 -6.57 6.55
C ASN A 18 0.67 -7.48 5.86
N ARG A 19 -0.41 -6.91 5.32
CA ARG A 19 -1.40 -7.65 4.52
C ARG A 19 -0.78 -8.21 3.25
N ILE A 20 -0.03 -7.40 2.51
CA ILE A 20 0.67 -7.81 1.29
C ILE A 20 1.63 -8.97 1.56
N ILE A 21 2.44 -8.86 2.63
CA ILE A 21 3.43 -9.90 3.00
C ILE A 21 2.75 -11.20 3.44
N SER A 22 1.58 -11.12 4.10
CA SER A 22 0.88 -12.29 4.63
C SER A 22 0.00 -13.02 3.62
N GLN A 23 -0.20 -12.47 2.42
CA GLN A 23 -1.05 -13.06 1.38
C GLN A 23 -0.20 -13.62 0.25
N ASP A 24 -0.16 -14.95 0.13
CA ASP A 24 0.58 -15.66 -0.93
C ASP A 24 -0.02 -15.53 -2.35
N ALA A 25 -1.13 -14.81 -2.51
CA ALA A 25 -2.00 -14.89 -3.69
C ALA A 25 -1.99 -13.67 -4.63
N TYR A 26 -1.20 -12.63 -4.35
CA TYR A 26 -1.17 -11.47 -5.27
C TYR A 26 -0.25 -11.71 -6.46
N SER A 27 -0.78 -11.42 -7.67
CA SER A 27 0.10 -11.26 -8.82
C SER A 27 1.00 -10.01 -8.64
N PRO A 28 2.24 -10.03 -9.14
CA PRO A 28 3.14 -8.88 -9.03
C PRO A 28 2.55 -7.58 -9.59
N GLU A 29 1.69 -7.66 -10.61
CA GLU A 29 1.02 -6.53 -11.24
C GLU A 29 -0.01 -5.88 -10.30
N LEU A 30 -0.70 -6.69 -9.49
CA LEU A 30 -1.69 -6.21 -8.53
C LEU A 30 -1.03 -5.68 -7.25
N LEU A 31 0.12 -6.22 -6.86
CA LEU A 31 0.88 -5.73 -5.71
C LEU A 31 1.20 -4.24 -5.80
N VAL A 32 1.41 -3.73 -7.01
CA VAL A 32 1.70 -2.32 -7.26
C VAL A 32 0.53 -1.43 -6.86
N LEU A 33 -0.71 -1.87 -7.10
CA LEU A 33 -1.94 -1.12 -6.81
C LEU A 33 -2.40 -1.21 -5.34
N GLU A 34 -1.81 -2.13 -4.58
CA GLU A 34 -2.13 -2.30 -3.15
C GLU A 34 -1.15 -1.56 -2.23
N GLN A 35 -0.01 -1.11 -2.74
CA GLN A 35 1.00 -0.46 -1.93
C GLN A 35 0.62 0.98 -1.58
N ASP A 36 1.01 1.38 -0.37
CA ASP A 36 0.92 2.74 0.14
C ASP A 36 2.28 3.12 0.75
N CYS A 37 3.18 3.62 -0.10
CA CYS A 37 4.55 3.91 0.33
C CYS A 37 5.29 4.86 -0.60
N LEU A 38 6.38 5.41 -0.10
CA LEU A 38 7.35 6.15 -0.89
C LEU A 38 8.55 5.24 -1.16
N MET A 39 8.89 5.06 -2.43
CA MET A 39 9.94 4.14 -2.85
C MET A 39 11.18 4.88 -3.37
N CYS A 40 12.34 4.48 -2.85
CA CYS A 40 13.64 4.77 -3.42
C CYS A 40 14.14 3.51 -4.13
N HIS A 41 14.15 3.52 -5.45
CA HIS A 41 14.56 2.38 -6.27
C HIS A 41 16.02 2.47 -6.67
N PHE A 42 16.66 1.30 -6.75
CA PHE A 42 17.99 1.10 -7.31
C PHE A 42 17.86 0.25 -8.56
N GLY A 43 17.87 0.88 -9.72
CA GLY A 43 17.64 0.25 -11.02
C GLY A 43 18.81 0.40 -11.99
N SER A 44 18.55 0.02 -13.22
CA SER A 44 19.43 0.17 -14.36
C SER A 44 19.00 1.38 -15.20
N ARG A 45 19.80 1.72 -16.20
CA ARG A 45 19.52 2.88 -17.05
C ARG A 45 18.19 2.76 -17.81
N GLU A 46 17.79 1.54 -18.11
CA GLU A 46 16.58 1.18 -18.83
C GLU A 46 15.32 1.47 -18.00
N ASP A 47 15.45 1.40 -16.68
CA ASP A 47 14.35 1.63 -15.72
C ASP A 47 14.05 3.13 -15.52
N ILE A 48 14.94 4.03 -16.03
CA ILE A 48 14.85 5.47 -15.79
C ILE A 48 14.02 6.12 -16.88
N GLU A 49 12.97 6.80 -16.48
CA GLU A 49 12.09 7.56 -17.37
C GLU A 49 12.74 8.87 -17.87
N ALA A 50 12.12 9.52 -18.86
CA ALA A 50 12.66 10.74 -19.45
C ALA A 50 12.70 11.91 -18.46
N GLU A 51 11.71 12.00 -17.61
CA GLU A 51 11.52 13.00 -16.55
C GLU A 51 12.61 12.86 -15.48
N ASP A 52 12.86 11.63 -15.00
CA ASP A 52 13.94 11.36 -14.05
C ASP A 52 15.29 11.77 -14.63
N ARG A 53 15.55 11.43 -15.91
CA ARG A 53 16.78 11.80 -16.60
C ARG A 53 16.95 13.31 -16.72
N ALA A 54 15.85 14.04 -16.94
CA ALA A 54 15.87 15.49 -17.00
C ALA A 54 16.29 16.10 -15.65
N VAL A 55 15.72 15.61 -14.55
CA VAL A 55 16.07 16.03 -13.18
C VAL A 55 17.54 15.69 -12.86
N MET A 56 17.98 14.46 -13.14
CA MET A 56 19.37 14.05 -12.94
C MET A 56 20.34 14.94 -13.69
N LYS A 57 20.01 15.31 -14.93
CA LYS A 57 20.83 16.21 -15.76
C LYS A 57 20.88 17.62 -15.18
N GLN A 58 19.75 18.16 -14.72
CA GLN A 58 19.70 19.50 -14.10
C GLN A 58 20.55 19.57 -12.83
N LEU A 59 20.53 18.48 -12.03
CA LEU A 59 21.31 18.36 -10.81
C LEU A 59 22.78 17.96 -11.04
N GLY A 60 23.20 17.73 -12.30
CA GLY A 60 24.56 17.30 -12.64
C GLY A 60 24.90 15.90 -12.17
N LEU A 61 23.91 15.07 -11.80
CA LEU A 61 24.11 13.70 -11.30
C LEU A 61 24.50 12.76 -12.44
N ARG A 62 25.42 11.84 -12.12
CA ARG A 62 25.92 10.83 -13.08
C ARG A 62 25.92 9.47 -12.41
N PHE A 63 25.06 8.59 -12.86
CA PHE A 63 24.99 7.20 -12.44
C PHE A 63 25.64 6.28 -13.49
N ARG A 64 26.24 5.19 -13.06
CA ARG A 64 26.86 4.18 -13.94
C ARG A 64 26.72 2.80 -13.34
N GLY A 65 26.49 1.80 -14.20
CA GLY A 65 26.39 0.39 -13.80
C GLY A 65 24.93 -0.06 -13.60
N ALA A 66 24.76 -1.38 -13.54
CA ALA A 66 23.49 -2.00 -13.25
C ALA A 66 23.13 -1.82 -11.76
N ASN A 67 21.87 -1.60 -11.47
CA ASN A 67 21.33 -1.39 -10.11
C ASN A 67 21.98 -0.22 -9.32
N GLN A 68 22.52 0.77 -10.04
CA GLN A 68 23.15 1.95 -9.41
C GLN A 68 22.45 3.27 -9.81
N TRP A 69 21.40 3.19 -10.57
CA TRP A 69 20.56 4.33 -10.93
C TRP A 69 19.47 4.49 -9.89
N ILE A 70 19.39 5.67 -9.29
CA ILE A 70 18.44 5.95 -8.21
C ILE A 70 17.28 6.75 -8.77
N TYR A 71 16.07 6.29 -8.52
CA TYR A 71 14.84 7.02 -8.84
C TYR A 71 13.78 6.80 -7.78
N PHE A 72 12.78 7.65 -7.76
CA PHE A 72 11.80 7.70 -6.69
C PHE A 72 10.39 7.57 -7.23
N ARG A 73 9.52 6.89 -6.50
CA ARG A 73 8.09 6.77 -6.84
C ARG A 73 7.23 6.85 -5.59
N SER A 74 6.11 7.53 -5.75
CA SER A 74 4.98 7.47 -4.82
C SER A 74 4.08 6.31 -5.23
N MET A 75 3.75 5.46 -4.27
CA MET A 75 2.81 4.36 -4.42
C MET A 75 1.58 4.70 -3.61
N VAL A 76 0.46 4.96 -4.30
CA VAL A 76 -0.82 5.26 -3.68
C VAL A 76 -1.79 4.13 -4.04
N PRO A 77 -2.53 3.58 -3.08
CA PRO A 77 -3.49 2.51 -3.35
C PRO A 77 -4.44 2.85 -4.49
N GLY A 78 -4.61 1.92 -5.41
CA GLY A 78 -5.43 2.11 -6.61
C GLY A 78 -4.78 2.91 -7.74
N GLN A 79 -3.56 3.42 -7.55
CA GLN A 79 -2.83 4.17 -8.57
C GLN A 79 -1.56 3.44 -8.98
N PHE A 80 -1.15 3.64 -10.22
CA PHE A 80 0.17 3.20 -10.66
C PHE A 80 1.26 4.12 -10.11
N PRO A 81 2.50 3.62 -9.96
CA PRO A 81 3.61 4.41 -9.42
C PRO A 81 3.77 5.75 -10.11
N TRP A 82 3.92 6.81 -9.34
CA TRP A 82 4.04 8.16 -9.86
C TRP A 82 5.21 8.92 -9.25
N TYR A 83 5.48 10.11 -9.77
CA TYR A 83 6.51 10.99 -9.24
C TYR A 83 6.12 11.53 -7.86
N LEU A 84 7.13 11.81 -7.04
CA LEU A 84 6.91 12.44 -5.73
C LEU A 84 6.50 13.90 -5.90
N ASP A 85 5.58 14.35 -5.06
CA ASP A 85 5.40 15.78 -4.80
C ASP A 85 6.46 16.33 -3.83
N ALA A 86 6.41 17.63 -3.51
CA ALA A 86 7.40 18.28 -2.66
C ALA A 86 7.38 17.74 -1.22
N ASP A 87 6.20 17.54 -0.64
CA ASP A 87 6.05 17.09 0.74
C ASP A 87 6.51 15.62 0.87
N GLN A 88 6.18 14.79 -0.10
CA GLN A 88 6.64 13.40 -0.19
C GLN A 88 8.16 13.31 -0.35
N ALA A 89 8.75 14.19 -1.15
CA ALA A 89 10.20 14.24 -1.34
C ALA A 89 10.93 14.66 -0.06
N GLU A 90 10.38 15.60 0.70
CA GLU A 90 10.91 16.04 2.00
C GLU A 90 10.80 14.91 3.04
N LEU A 91 9.64 14.26 3.14
CA LEU A 91 9.43 13.12 4.02
C LEU A 91 10.40 11.97 3.71
N LEU A 92 10.51 11.59 2.43
CA LEU A 92 11.42 10.52 2.01
C LEU A 92 12.89 10.87 2.32
N THR A 93 13.29 12.11 2.08
CA THR A 93 14.64 12.60 2.38
C THR A 93 14.95 12.48 3.88
N SER A 94 14.04 12.97 4.73
CA SER A 94 14.17 12.88 6.19
C SER A 94 14.24 11.42 6.64
N ALA A 95 13.37 10.56 6.13
CA ALA A 95 13.34 9.14 6.48
C ALA A 95 14.63 8.43 6.09
N LEU A 96 15.16 8.66 4.88
CA LEU A 96 16.42 8.06 4.42
C LEU A 96 17.62 8.54 5.23
N GLN A 97 17.68 9.83 5.63
CA GLN A 97 18.72 10.36 6.51
C GLN A 97 18.70 9.68 7.88
N ASN A 98 17.50 9.54 8.46
CA ASN A 98 17.33 8.88 9.76
C ASN A 98 17.66 7.38 9.68
N LEU A 99 17.25 6.70 8.62
CA LEU A 99 17.61 5.31 8.36
C LEU A 99 19.12 5.12 8.25
N PHE A 100 19.80 6.01 7.51
CA PHE A 100 21.27 5.98 7.40
C PHE A 100 21.94 6.07 8.76
N MET A 101 21.53 7.03 9.61
CA MET A 101 22.08 7.19 10.96
C MET A 101 21.86 5.97 11.84
N LEU A 102 20.68 5.35 11.74
CA LEU A 102 20.34 4.12 12.46
C LEU A 102 21.19 2.94 11.98
N CYS A 103 21.36 2.78 10.68
CA CYS A 103 22.21 1.75 10.09
C CYS A 103 23.69 1.89 10.53
N VAL A 104 24.21 3.12 10.58
CA VAL A 104 25.58 3.37 11.08
C VAL A 104 25.72 2.90 12.53
N CYS A 105 24.77 3.25 13.41
CA CYS A 105 24.78 2.79 14.80
C CYS A 105 24.73 1.27 14.93
N TYR A 106 23.93 0.60 14.10
CA TYR A 106 23.84 -0.85 14.06
C TYR A 106 25.17 -1.48 13.58
N MET A 107 25.73 -1.00 12.48
CA MET A 107 26.98 -1.52 11.91
C MET A 107 28.19 -1.32 12.83
N GLU A 108 28.20 -0.24 13.64
CA GLU A 108 29.22 0.01 14.66
C GLU A 108 29.05 -0.83 15.93
N GLY A 109 28.04 -1.71 15.98
CA GLY A 109 27.75 -2.56 17.13
C GLY A 109 27.20 -1.82 18.35
N LYS A 110 26.69 -0.60 18.16
CA LYS A 110 26.07 0.18 19.25
C LYS A 110 24.64 -0.28 19.55
N LEU A 111 24.03 -1.02 18.63
CA LEU A 111 22.68 -1.59 18.76
C LEU A 111 22.73 -3.07 18.37
N GLU A 112 22.23 -3.92 19.26
CA GLU A 112 22.05 -5.35 19.00
C GLU A 112 20.54 -5.62 18.90
N VAL A 113 20.09 -6.19 17.78
CA VAL A 113 18.69 -6.49 17.54
C VAL A 113 18.51 -7.95 17.13
N ASP A 114 17.53 -8.58 17.73
CA ASP A 114 17.06 -9.93 17.36
C ASP A 114 15.76 -9.77 16.54
N PHE A 115 15.92 -9.75 15.23
CA PHE A 115 14.78 -9.65 14.30
C PHE A 115 13.88 -10.90 14.34
N GLU A 116 14.45 -12.08 14.62
CA GLU A 116 13.71 -13.33 14.70
C GLU A 116 12.80 -13.36 15.95
N ALA A 117 13.21 -12.66 17.00
CA ALA A 117 12.40 -12.48 18.21
C ALA A 117 11.34 -11.36 18.06
N GLY A 118 11.04 -10.89 16.86
CA GLY A 118 10.04 -9.86 16.59
C GLY A 118 10.43 -8.49 17.12
N LYS A 119 11.73 -8.18 17.16
CA LYS A 119 12.23 -6.85 17.50
C LYS A 119 12.68 -6.10 16.25
N THR A 120 12.69 -4.77 16.33
CA THR A 120 13.18 -3.90 15.27
C THR A 120 14.00 -2.75 15.82
N LEU A 121 14.79 -2.13 14.95
CA LEU A 121 15.50 -0.90 15.25
C LEU A 121 14.53 0.29 15.18
N ALA A 122 14.67 1.23 16.10
CA ALA A 122 13.89 2.45 16.14
C ALA A 122 14.78 3.67 16.33
N ARG A 123 14.37 4.78 15.72
CA ARG A 123 14.93 6.09 15.92
C ARG A 123 13.81 7.09 16.13
N TRP A 124 13.89 7.88 17.18
CA TRP A 124 12.88 8.89 17.52
C TRP A 124 13.52 10.16 18.03
N TYR A 125 12.80 11.25 17.86
CA TYR A 125 13.15 12.54 18.39
C TYR A 125 12.40 12.78 19.70
N ASP A 126 13.12 13.15 20.75
CA ASP A 126 12.55 13.53 22.02
C ASP A 126 12.45 15.05 22.10
N GLN A 127 11.24 15.55 22.25
CA GLN A 127 10.96 16.99 22.27
C GLN A 127 11.40 17.69 23.54
N GLU A 128 11.50 16.98 24.67
CA GLU A 128 11.91 17.57 25.94
C GLU A 128 13.42 17.81 25.99
N THR A 129 14.18 16.84 25.48
CA THR A 129 15.65 16.92 25.44
C THR A 129 16.19 17.51 24.16
N GLU A 130 15.34 17.72 23.15
CA GLU A 130 15.71 18.15 21.79
C GLU A 130 16.78 17.23 21.15
N MET A 131 16.73 15.93 21.45
CA MET A 131 17.73 14.97 21.01
C MET A 131 17.11 13.79 20.26
N TRP A 132 17.91 13.23 19.35
CA TRP A 132 17.60 11.98 18.68
C TRP A 132 18.14 10.78 19.47
N PHE A 133 17.27 9.79 19.66
CA PHE A 133 17.60 8.52 20.29
C PHE A 133 17.49 7.38 19.29
N ASN A 134 18.32 6.36 19.49
CA ASN A 134 18.27 5.10 18.75
C ASN A 134 18.08 3.97 19.74
N GLY A 135 17.31 2.97 19.39
CA GLY A 135 17.05 1.83 20.27
C GLY A 135 16.47 0.63 19.53
N VAL A 136 16.13 -0.35 20.32
CA VAL A 136 15.46 -1.59 19.87
C VAL A 136 14.12 -1.65 20.54
N ILE A 137 13.08 -1.83 19.75
CA ILE A 137 11.69 -1.93 20.21
C ILE A 137 11.05 -3.22 19.70
N PRO A 138 9.97 -3.70 20.31
CA PRO A 138 9.12 -4.71 19.68
C PRO A 138 8.64 -4.22 18.31
N MET A 139 8.52 -5.13 17.33
CA MET A 139 7.94 -4.78 16.03
C MET A 139 6.53 -4.25 16.26
N PRO A 140 6.18 -3.08 15.75
CA PRO A 140 4.82 -2.55 15.87
C PRO A 140 3.82 -3.51 15.26
N ALA A 141 2.74 -3.77 15.97
CA ALA A 141 1.61 -4.57 15.53
C ALA A 141 0.34 -3.72 15.64
N PRO A 142 0.10 -2.79 14.70
CA PRO A 142 -1.08 -1.96 14.74
C PRO A 142 -2.33 -2.83 14.63
N GLU A 143 -3.35 -2.53 15.42
CA GLU A 143 -4.62 -3.25 15.40
C GLU A 143 -5.46 -2.76 14.22
N LEU A 144 -5.95 -3.70 13.43
CA LEU A 144 -6.95 -3.41 12.40
C LEU A 144 -8.30 -3.24 13.09
N ASP A 145 -8.90 -2.08 13.00
CA ASP A 145 -10.33 -1.97 13.23
C ASP A 145 -11.06 -2.67 12.06
N ARG A 146 -11.40 -3.94 12.28
CA ARG A 146 -12.11 -4.79 11.32
C ARG A 146 -13.62 -4.67 11.41
N SER A 147 -14.13 -3.72 12.17
CA SER A 147 -15.57 -3.55 12.34
C SER A 147 -16.20 -2.99 11.07
N LEU A 148 -16.46 -3.86 10.09
CA LEU A 148 -17.54 -3.66 9.11
C LEU A 148 -18.85 -3.72 9.88
N VAL A 149 -19.18 -2.66 10.60
CA VAL A 149 -20.46 -2.56 11.30
C VAL A 149 -21.47 -2.03 10.29
N LEU A 150 -22.35 -2.90 9.83
CA LEU A 150 -23.62 -2.47 9.24
C LEU A 150 -24.37 -1.70 10.33
N GLN A 151 -24.35 -0.37 10.25
CA GLN A 151 -24.94 0.53 11.26
C GLN A 151 -26.49 0.54 11.20
N ASP A 152 -27.09 -0.03 10.16
CA ASP A 152 -28.55 -0.10 10.01
C ASP A 152 -29.13 -1.31 10.74
N GLU A 153 -29.51 -1.10 12.01
CA GLU A 153 -30.15 -2.13 12.85
C GLU A 153 -31.49 -2.64 12.27
N LEU A 154 -32.25 -1.77 11.59
CA LEU A 154 -33.53 -2.14 10.98
C LEU A 154 -33.32 -3.07 9.79
N LEU A 155 -32.32 -2.77 8.96
CA LEU A 155 -31.92 -3.61 7.85
C LEU A 155 -31.46 -4.98 8.33
N LEU A 156 -30.58 -5.02 9.33
CA LEU A 156 -30.14 -6.27 9.95
C LEU A 156 -31.30 -7.10 10.52
N ALA A 157 -32.29 -6.44 11.15
CA ALA A 157 -33.46 -7.12 11.69
C ALA A 157 -34.36 -7.68 10.56
N ARG A 158 -34.46 -7.00 9.42
CA ARG A 158 -35.17 -7.47 8.22
C ARG A 158 -34.47 -8.68 7.60
N LEU A 159 -33.16 -8.59 7.38
CA LEU A 159 -32.37 -9.67 6.80
C LEU A 159 -32.42 -10.95 7.67
N LYS A 160 -32.35 -10.81 9.00
CA LYS A 160 -32.47 -11.95 9.92
C LYS A 160 -33.82 -12.70 9.84
N ARG A 161 -34.87 -12.05 9.36
CA ARG A 161 -36.24 -12.66 9.19
C ARG A 161 -36.42 -13.36 7.85
N LYS A 162 -35.54 -13.11 6.87
CA LYS A 162 -35.65 -13.76 5.56
C LYS A 162 -35.35 -15.25 5.63
N LYS A 163 -36.01 -16.02 4.80
CA LYS A 163 -35.78 -17.47 4.67
C LYS A 163 -34.39 -17.71 4.05
N LYS A 164 -33.64 -18.63 4.64
CA LYS A 164 -32.41 -19.10 4.02
C LYS A 164 -32.73 -19.88 2.75
N THR A 165 -32.18 -19.45 1.62
CA THR A 165 -32.42 -20.08 0.32
C THR A 165 -31.46 -21.22 0.02
N GLY A 166 -30.32 -21.32 0.75
CA GLY A 166 -29.26 -22.29 0.47
C GLY A 166 -28.31 -21.86 -0.64
N VAL A 167 -28.57 -20.73 -1.28
CA VAL A 167 -27.61 -20.13 -2.24
C VAL A 167 -26.30 -19.75 -1.54
N ARG A 168 -25.19 -20.12 -2.15
CA ARG A 168 -23.84 -19.77 -1.66
C ARG A 168 -23.31 -18.62 -2.51
N LEU A 169 -23.04 -17.50 -1.87
CA LEU A 169 -22.50 -16.31 -2.50
C LEU A 169 -21.00 -16.23 -2.28
N GLU A 170 -20.28 -15.89 -3.33
CA GLU A 170 -18.87 -15.48 -3.27
C GLU A 170 -18.81 -14.00 -3.61
N LEU A 171 -18.19 -13.22 -2.73
CA LEU A 171 -17.92 -11.81 -2.92
C LEU A 171 -16.40 -11.61 -2.95
N ASP A 172 -15.92 -11.02 -4.03
CA ASP A 172 -14.51 -10.69 -4.19
C ASP A 172 -14.35 -9.26 -4.70
N SER A 173 -13.21 -8.65 -4.38
CA SER A 173 -12.88 -7.32 -4.85
C SER A 173 -11.41 -7.24 -5.21
N PHE A 174 -11.11 -6.68 -6.38
CA PHE A 174 -9.77 -6.64 -6.94
C PHE A 174 -9.58 -5.47 -7.89
N TYR A 175 -8.32 -5.11 -8.13
CA TYR A 175 -7.97 -4.14 -9.16
C TYR A 175 -7.80 -4.82 -10.51
N LEU A 176 -8.34 -4.19 -11.55
CA LEU A 176 -7.99 -4.53 -12.92
C LEU A 176 -6.63 -3.87 -13.26
N PRO A 177 -5.67 -4.61 -13.82
CA PRO A 177 -4.34 -4.08 -14.16
C PRO A 177 -4.37 -3.26 -15.45
N VAL A 178 -5.41 -2.45 -15.65
CA VAL A 178 -5.59 -1.58 -16.81
C VAL A 178 -5.46 -0.13 -16.35
N PRO A 179 -4.39 0.58 -16.72
CA PRO A 179 -4.24 1.97 -16.34
C PRO A 179 -5.24 2.87 -17.06
N ILE A 180 -5.98 3.67 -16.29
CA ILE A 180 -6.78 4.77 -16.80
C ILE A 180 -6.12 6.07 -16.37
N GLN A 181 -5.90 6.96 -17.32
CA GLN A 181 -5.31 8.27 -17.06
C GLN A 181 -6.14 9.34 -17.77
N GLU A 182 -6.73 10.24 -17.00
CA GLU A 182 -7.54 11.33 -17.55
C GLU A 182 -6.67 12.49 -18.04
N ASP A 183 -5.59 12.76 -17.31
CA ASP A 183 -4.61 13.81 -17.66
C ASP A 183 -3.19 13.25 -17.53
N LYS A 184 -2.31 13.65 -18.45
CA LYS A 184 -0.89 13.28 -18.43
C LYS A 184 -0.13 13.76 -17.20
N LEU A 185 -0.68 14.70 -16.45
CA LEU A 185 -0.09 15.26 -15.23
C LEU A 185 -0.57 14.57 -13.95
N THR A 186 -1.52 13.65 -14.07
CA THR A 186 -2.03 12.87 -12.92
C THR A 186 -1.58 11.42 -13.00
N PRO A 187 -1.41 10.73 -11.87
CA PRO A 187 -1.06 9.32 -11.88
C PRO A 187 -2.13 8.48 -12.59
N PRO A 188 -1.74 7.49 -13.40
CA PRO A 188 -2.69 6.52 -13.91
C PRO A 188 -3.31 5.72 -12.76
N ALA A 189 -4.59 5.45 -12.85
CA ALA A 189 -5.33 4.69 -11.86
C ALA A 189 -5.72 3.30 -12.36
N GLY A 190 -5.78 2.32 -11.47
CA GLY A 190 -6.42 1.04 -11.69
C GLY A 190 -7.92 1.14 -11.46
N ILE A 191 -8.70 0.35 -12.18
CA ILE A 191 -10.14 0.19 -11.90
C ILE A 191 -10.27 -0.81 -10.77
N HIS A 192 -10.95 -0.41 -9.70
CA HIS A 192 -11.38 -1.34 -8.67
C HIS A 192 -12.73 -1.97 -9.08
N MET A 193 -12.80 -3.31 -9.03
CA MET A 193 -14.00 -4.07 -9.34
C MET A 193 -14.39 -4.93 -8.13
N ALA A 194 -15.67 -4.90 -7.77
CA ALA A 194 -16.28 -5.85 -6.85
C ALA A 194 -17.27 -6.73 -7.61
N LEU A 195 -17.23 -8.03 -7.36
CA LEU A 195 -18.12 -9.04 -7.97
C LEU A 195 -18.82 -9.84 -6.90
N LEU A 196 -20.13 -10.03 -7.06
CA LEU A 196 -20.94 -10.97 -6.30
C LEU A 196 -21.38 -12.09 -7.23
N VAL A 197 -21.03 -13.32 -6.89
CA VAL A 197 -21.23 -14.49 -7.74
C VAL A 197 -21.98 -15.58 -6.97
N ASP A 198 -22.92 -16.26 -7.61
CA ASP A 198 -23.43 -17.52 -7.12
C ASP A 198 -22.38 -18.62 -7.32
N LYS A 199 -21.87 -19.13 -6.20
CA LYS A 199 -20.79 -20.12 -6.19
C LYS A 199 -21.10 -21.39 -6.98
N ASP A 200 -22.36 -21.82 -6.98
CA ASP A 200 -22.73 -23.11 -7.54
C ASP A 200 -22.95 -23.03 -9.06
N SER A 201 -23.51 -21.92 -9.54
CA SER A 201 -23.77 -21.70 -10.98
C SER A 201 -22.67 -20.91 -11.69
N GLY A 202 -21.84 -20.17 -10.97
CA GLY A 202 -20.86 -19.24 -11.52
C GLY A 202 -21.48 -17.97 -12.14
N VAL A 203 -22.78 -17.73 -11.90
CA VAL A 203 -23.47 -16.55 -12.43
C VAL A 203 -23.10 -15.32 -11.61
N ILE A 204 -22.71 -14.26 -12.31
CA ILE A 204 -22.50 -12.94 -11.69
C ILE A 204 -23.89 -12.37 -11.36
N LEU A 205 -24.14 -12.14 -10.07
CA LEU A 205 -25.40 -11.60 -9.58
C LEU A 205 -25.36 -10.07 -9.52
N ASP A 206 -24.21 -9.52 -9.15
CA ASP A 206 -24.01 -8.08 -9.06
C ASP A 206 -22.54 -7.73 -9.32
N GLN A 207 -22.30 -6.51 -9.81
CA GLN A 207 -20.95 -5.99 -10.04
C GLN A 207 -20.92 -4.49 -9.79
N SER A 208 -19.82 -4.01 -9.21
CA SER A 208 -19.53 -2.59 -9.07
C SER A 208 -18.14 -2.29 -9.58
N THR A 209 -17.98 -1.14 -10.22
CA THR A 209 -16.68 -0.61 -10.62
C THR A 209 -16.54 0.77 -10.02
N ASP A 210 -15.52 0.94 -9.20
CA ASP A 210 -15.25 2.19 -8.52
C ASP A 210 -13.92 2.78 -9.01
N GLY A 211 -13.86 4.11 -9.04
CA GLY A 211 -12.62 4.83 -9.32
C GLY A 211 -11.64 4.75 -8.14
N PRO A 212 -10.43 5.28 -8.31
CA PRO A 212 -9.34 5.17 -7.32
C PRO A 212 -9.67 5.82 -5.97
N ASP A 213 -10.64 6.73 -5.91
CA ASP A 213 -10.98 7.50 -4.71
C ASP A 213 -11.93 6.77 -3.75
N MET A 214 -12.46 5.62 -4.14
CA MET A 214 -13.36 4.82 -3.29
C MET A 214 -12.59 3.67 -2.64
N PRO A 215 -12.63 3.55 -1.31
CA PRO A 215 -12.01 2.38 -0.68
C PRO A 215 -12.70 1.10 -1.15
N ALA A 216 -11.90 0.14 -1.61
CA ALA A 216 -12.32 -1.16 -2.14
C ALA A 216 -13.36 -1.93 -1.29
N VAL A 217 -13.44 -1.57 -0.01
CA VAL A 217 -14.29 -2.23 0.99
C VAL A 217 -15.69 -1.60 1.04
N ALA A 218 -15.91 -0.42 0.46
CA ALA A 218 -17.18 0.31 0.65
C ALA A 218 -18.34 -0.26 -0.20
N ALA A 219 -18.08 -0.74 -1.40
CA ALA A 219 -19.12 -1.29 -2.29
C ALA A 219 -19.56 -2.70 -1.90
N ALA A 220 -18.66 -3.54 -1.44
CA ALA A 220 -18.90 -4.95 -1.15
C ALA A 220 -20.03 -5.21 -0.13
N PRO A 221 -20.15 -4.51 1.01
CA PRO A 221 -21.24 -4.70 1.95
C PRO A 221 -22.62 -4.34 1.36
N SER A 222 -22.69 -3.27 0.57
CA SER A 222 -23.95 -2.82 -0.05
C SER A 222 -24.44 -3.82 -1.10
N MET A 223 -23.56 -4.37 -1.92
CA MET A 223 -23.88 -5.40 -2.91
C MET A 223 -24.44 -6.65 -2.23
N LEU A 224 -23.79 -7.12 -1.16
CA LEU A 224 -24.26 -8.28 -0.40
C LEU A 224 -25.64 -8.03 0.20
N VAL A 225 -25.86 -6.86 0.80
CA VAL A 225 -27.14 -6.49 1.40
C VAL A 225 -28.24 -6.41 0.36
N ASN A 226 -28.00 -5.76 -0.78
CA ASN A 226 -28.99 -5.65 -1.86
C ASN A 226 -29.39 -7.02 -2.39
N SER A 227 -28.42 -7.89 -2.64
CA SER A 227 -28.69 -9.28 -3.06
C SER A 227 -29.45 -10.10 -2.02
N MET A 228 -29.32 -9.79 -0.73
CA MET A 228 -30.10 -10.44 0.33
C MET A 228 -31.52 -9.86 0.47
N GLU A 229 -31.82 -8.70 -0.09
CA GLU A 229 -33.15 -8.09 -0.08
C GLU A 229 -34.05 -8.63 -1.22
N GLU A 230 -33.50 -9.07 -2.33
CA GLU A 230 -34.18 -9.74 -3.43
C GLU A 230 -34.51 -11.21 -3.09
#